data_61b4a885ccc5d45b0117467d05cb6915
#
_entry.id   61b4a885ccc5d45b0117467d05cb6915
#
_cell.length_a   1.000
_cell.length_b   1.000
_cell.length_c   1.000
_cell.angle_alpha   90.00
_cell.angle_beta   90.00
_cell.angle_gamma   90.00
#
_symmetry.space_group_name_H-M   'P 1'
#
loop_
_entity.id
_entity.type
_entity.pdbx_description
1 polymer ?
#
loop_
_entity_poly.entity_id
_entity_poly.type
_entity_poly.pdbx_seq_one_letter_code
_entity_poly.pdbx_strand_id
1 'polypeptide(L)'
;GEKILPVNSTTSGIVAMIIAIVKPGTKIVHFLAKKPAHPSIPRTAKLVGADYEEYTNLDEFKIDDNTSLVFITGTTMDLEVISVEDFKRVIKQAKEKDVIVAVDDASGARIRRAIYNQPTAIDLGADISVTSTDKLMEGPRGGLMAGSTEIIDKIKLVVNQYGLEAQAPLIVGMIKGLEKYYPERIQEAFKQKDELYQKLLDKQLNPQTTPTGFMFKEEEIKAEVEKRGAKVDMDADVIATVYSMLLIDNYNIIT
;
A
#
# COMPACT_ATOMS: atom_id res chain seq x y z
N GLY A 1 3.78 -17.33 -19.10
CA GLY A 1 4.67 -17.53 -17.97
C GLY A 1 4.69 -16.30 -17.06
N GLU A 2 5.16 -16.45 -15.85
CA GLU A 2 5.28 -15.40 -14.83
C GLU A 2 6.74 -15.06 -14.57
N LYS A 3 7.00 -13.82 -14.19
CA LYS A 3 8.32 -13.31 -13.81
C LYS A 3 8.25 -12.47 -12.54
N ILE A 4 9.41 -12.36 -11.88
CA ILE A 4 9.64 -11.46 -10.75
C ILE A 4 10.67 -10.42 -11.17
N LEU A 5 10.44 -9.16 -10.78
CA LEU A 5 11.35 -8.04 -11.00
C LEU A 5 11.58 -7.30 -9.68
N PRO A 6 12.79 -7.36 -9.10
CA PRO A 6 13.14 -6.57 -7.94
C PRO A 6 13.44 -5.13 -8.34
N VAL A 7 12.91 -4.18 -7.55
CA VAL A 7 13.06 -2.73 -7.70
C VAL A 7 13.48 -2.12 -6.36
N ASN A 8 14.08 -0.93 -6.41
CA ASN A 8 14.65 -0.31 -5.20
C ASN A 8 13.60 0.17 -4.19
N SER A 9 12.33 0.26 -4.57
CA SER A 9 11.17 0.51 -3.69
C SER A 9 9.85 0.17 -4.40
N THR A 10 8.76 0.01 -3.65
CA THR A 10 7.41 -0.11 -4.24
C THR A 10 7.05 1.12 -5.07
N THR A 11 7.41 2.32 -4.60
CA THR A 11 7.21 3.57 -5.34
C THR A 11 7.87 3.51 -6.72
N SER A 12 9.13 3.04 -6.80
CA SER A 12 9.83 2.89 -8.08
C SER A 12 9.13 1.88 -9.00
N GLY A 13 8.63 0.79 -8.44
CA GLY A 13 7.84 -0.19 -9.17
C GLY A 13 6.56 0.42 -9.75
N ILE A 14 5.81 1.17 -8.95
CA ILE A 14 4.59 1.87 -9.37
C ILE A 14 4.89 2.88 -10.50
N VAL A 15 5.93 3.69 -10.33
CA VAL A 15 6.36 4.66 -11.35
C VAL A 15 6.70 3.95 -12.65
N ALA A 16 7.53 2.90 -12.60
CA ALA A 16 7.92 2.14 -13.79
C ALA A 16 6.74 1.45 -14.47
N MET A 17 5.79 0.92 -13.68
CA MET A 17 4.55 0.31 -14.17
C MET A 17 3.72 1.30 -14.98
N ILE A 18 3.45 2.46 -14.41
CA ILE A 18 2.64 3.49 -15.05
C ILE A 18 3.33 4.00 -16.34
N ILE A 19 4.63 4.30 -16.29
CA ILE A 19 5.38 4.75 -17.47
C ILE A 19 5.38 3.69 -18.58
N ALA A 20 5.47 2.41 -18.23
CA ALA A 20 5.54 1.31 -19.22
C ALA A 20 4.19 1.00 -19.90
N ILE A 21 3.08 1.23 -19.20
CA ILE A 21 1.75 0.76 -19.61
C ILE A 21 0.87 1.91 -20.12
N VAL A 22 0.93 3.06 -19.45
CA VAL A 22 -0.02 4.16 -19.66
C VAL A 22 0.46 5.09 -20.77
N LYS A 23 -0.45 5.44 -21.68
CA LYS A 23 -0.17 6.41 -22.75
C LYS A 23 -0.69 7.79 -22.37
N PRO A 24 -0.02 8.87 -22.82
CA PRO A 24 -0.53 10.24 -22.65
C PRO A 24 -1.95 10.38 -23.22
N GLY A 25 -2.81 11.13 -22.52
CA GLY A 25 -4.20 11.36 -22.93
C GLY A 25 -5.15 10.19 -22.62
N THR A 26 -4.67 9.09 -22.03
CA THR A 26 -5.53 8.00 -21.54
C THR A 26 -5.85 8.17 -20.05
N LYS A 27 -6.58 7.23 -19.48
CA LYS A 27 -7.05 7.26 -18.09
C LYS A 27 -6.53 6.09 -17.27
N ILE A 28 -6.20 6.35 -16.02
CA ILE A 28 -6.03 5.35 -14.97
C ILE A 28 -7.27 5.38 -14.07
N VAL A 29 -7.91 4.25 -13.87
CA VAL A 29 -9.00 4.07 -12.89
C VAL A 29 -8.47 3.29 -11.71
N HIS A 30 -8.66 3.81 -10.51
CA HIS A 30 -8.11 3.21 -9.30
C HIS A 30 -9.21 2.85 -8.31
N PHE A 31 -9.26 1.58 -7.89
CA PHE A 31 -10.16 1.09 -6.85
C PHE A 31 -9.41 0.81 -5.55
N LEU A 32 -9.92 1.29 -4.43
CA LEU A 32 -9.32 1.15 -3.10
C LEU A 32 -10.39 1.18 -2.01
N ALA A 33 -10.10 0.57 -0.85
CA ALA A 33 -11.03 0.53 0.27
C ALA A 33 -11.35 1.93 0.84
N LYS A 34 -10.36 2.85 0.81
CA LYS A 34 -10.50 4.23 1.33
C LYS A 34 -9.54 5.18 0.64
N LYS A 35 -10.01 6.38 0.33
CA LYS A 35 -9.22 7.50 -0.21
C LYS A 35 -8.42 8.21 0.90
N PRO A 36 -7.30 8.85 0.54
CA PRO A 36 -6.66 8.89 -0.76
C PRO A 36 -5.74 7.68 -1.02
N ALA A 37 -5.41 7.45 -2.29
CA ALA A 37 -4.36 6.51 -2.68
C ALA A 37 -2.97 6.99 -2.27
N HIS A 38 -1.98 6.08 -2.30
CA HIS A 38 -0.59 6.47 -2.14
C HIS A 38 -0.19 7.49 -3.23
N PRO A 39 0.43 8.63 -2.86
CA PRO A 39 0.67 9.75 -3.77
C PRO A 39 1.48 9.44 -5.03
N SER A 40 2.24 8.33 -5.04
CA SER A 40 3.01 7.91 -6.22
C SER A 40 2.13 7.64 -7.44
N ILE A 41 0.91 7.14 -7.25
CA ILE A 41 0.01 6.77 -8.34
C ILE A 41 -0.53 8.03 -9.05
N PRO A 42 -1.26 8.95 -8.39
CA PRO A 42 -1.77 10.16 -9.05
C PRO A 42 -0.65 11.08 -9.56
N ARG A 43 0.48 11.16 -8.85
CA ARG A 43 1.63 11.97 -9.30
C ARG A 43 2.23 11.42 -10.60
N THR A 44 2.34 10.10 -10.71
CA THR A 44 2.88 9.48 -11.94
C THR A 44 1.86 9.53 -13.07
N ALA A 45 0.56 9.39 -12.80
CA ALA A 45 -0.48 9.60 -13.80
C ALA A 45 -0.36 11.00 -14.42
N LYS A 46 -0.24 12.04 -13.57
CA LYS A 46 -0.01 13.41 -14.02
C LYS A 46 1.30 13.56 -14.80
N LEU A 47 2.38 12.90 -14.37
CA LEU A 47 3.69 12.96 -15.03
C LEU A 47 3.63 12.42 -16.47
N VAL A 48 2.89 11.33 -16.71
CA VAL A 48 2.73 10.74 -18.05
C VAL A 48 1.62 11.39 -18.87
N GLY A 49 0.93 12.41 -18.34
CA GLY A 49 -0.16 13.11 -19.04
C GLY A 49 -1.43 12.27 -19.15
N ALA A 50 -1.72 11.44 -18.16
CA ALA A 50 -2.94 10.64 -18.08
C ALA A 50 -3.92 11.24 -17.06
N ASP A 51 -5.22 11.06 -17.32
CA ASP A 51 -6.27 11.32 -16.34
C ASP A 51 -6.25 10.26 -15.24
N TYR A 52 -6.74 10.62 -14.05
CA TYR A 52 -6.73 9.74 -12.89
C TYR A 52 -8.02 9.89 -12.08
N GLU A 53 -8.67 8.76 -11.82
CA GLU A 53 -9.91 8.71 -11.02
C GLU A 53 -9.84 7.62 -9.94
N GLU A 54 -10.28 7.95 -8.71
CA GLU A 54 -10.35 7.05 -7.56
C GLU A 54 -11.78 6.66 -7.21
N TYR A 55 -12.01 5.37 -6.97
CA TYR A 55 -13.28 4.80 -6.56
C TYR A 55 -13.14 3.97 -5.29
N THR A 56 -14.09 4.12 -4.38
CA THR A 56 -14.24 3.30 -3.17
C THR A 56 -15.56 2.54 -3.15
N ASN A 57 -16.43 2.79 -4.13
CA ASN A 57 -17.73 2.16 -4.30
C ASN A 57 -17.79 1.51 -5.69
N LEU A 58 -18.07 0.22 -5.74
CA LEU A 58 -18.19 -0.53 -7.00
C LEU A 58 -19.37 -0.12 -7.87
N ASP A 59 -20.44 0.43 -7.28
CA ASP A 59 -21.60 0.88 -8.04
C ASP A 59 -21.29 2.16 -8.84
N GLU A 60 -20.26 2.89 -8.43
CA GLU A 60 -19.74 4.08 -9.12
C GLU A 60 -18.57 3.76 -10.04
N PHE A 61 -17.92 2.59 -9.85
CA PHE A 61 -16.72 2.21 -10.57
C PHE A 61 -16.98 2.03 -12.06
N LYS A 62 -16.24 2.76 -12.88
CA LYS A 62 -16.42 2.78 -14.34
C LYS A 62 -15.08 2.65 -15.05
N ILE A 63 -15.08 1.79 -16.05
CA ILE A 63 -13.98 1.62 -17.01
C ILE A 63 -14.54 2.06 -18.37
N ASP A 64 -14.05 3.18 -18.90
CA ASP A 64 -14.41 3.67 -20.22
C ASP A 64 -13.40 3.22 -21.29
N ASP A 65 -13.69 3.54 -22.55
CA ASP A 65 -12.87 3.10 -23.69
C ASP A 65 -11.49 3.81 -23.73
N ASN A 66 -11.33 4.88 -22.96
CA ASN A 66 -10.06 5.59 -22.82
C ASN A 66 -9.21 5.10 -21.63
N THR A 67 -9.70 4.12 -20.88
CA THR A 67 -8.98 3.55 -19.73
C THR A 67 -7.85 2.64 -20.20
N SER A 68 -6.61 2.95 -19.88
CA SER A 68 -5.43 2.15 -20.22
C SER A 68 -4.92 1.27 -19.08
N LEU A 69 -5.31 1.59 -17.85
CA LEU A 69 -4.88 0.85 -16.67
C LEU A 69 -5.94 0.89 -15.58
N VAL A 70 -6.27 -0.26 -15.02
CA VAL A 70 -6.99 -0.36 -13.75
C VAL A 70 -5.97 -0.62 -12.65
N PHE A 71 -5.95 0.25 -11.64
CA PHE A 71 -5.14 0.09 -10.44
C PHE A 71 -6.01 -0.39 -9.28
N ILE A 72 -5.49 -1.28 -8.44
CA ILE A 72 -6.14 -1.70 -7.20
C ILE A 72 -5.14 -1.52 -6.06
N THR A 73 -5.55 -0.89 -4.96
CA THR A 73 -4.79 -0.92 -3.71
C THR A 73 -5.34 -2.02 -2.82
N GLY A 74 -4.55 -3.07 -2.58
CA GLY A 74 -4.97 -4.21 -1.76
C GLY A 74 -5.15 -3.88 -0.28
N THR A 75 -4.32 -2.95 0.22
CA THR A 75 -4.40 -2.41 1.59
C THR A 75 -3.97 -0.95 1.58
N THR A 76 -4.79 -0.08 2.11
CA THR A 76 -4.54 1.37 2.19
C THR A 76 -3.40 1.73 3.16
N MET A 77 -3.00 3.00 3.24
CA MET A 77 -1.94 3.46 4.15
C MET A 77 -2.33 3.28 5.62
N ASP A 78 -3.60 3.41 5.95
CA ASP A 78 -4.17 3.13 7.28
C ASP A 78 -4.61 1.66 7.46
N LEU A 79 -4.10 0.77 6.60
CA LEU A 79 -4.24 -0.68 6.65
C LEU A 79 -5.67 -1.21 6.47
N GLU A 80 -6.58 -0.43 5.89
CA GLU A 80 -7.88 -0.94 5.47
C GLU A 80 -7.73 -1.88 4.26
N VAL A 81 -8.38 -3.03 4.33
CA VAL A 81 -8.23 -4.12 3.37
C VAL A 81 -9.44 -4.15 2.43
N ILE A 82 -9.18 -4.24 1.12
CA ILE A 82 -10.22 -4.49 0.13
C ILE A 82 -10.79 -5.91 0.27
N SER A 83 -12.10 -6.07 0.11
CA SER A 83 -12.74 -7.40 0.13
C SER A 83 -12.34 -8.25 -1.10
N VAL A 84 -12.35 -9.57 -0.95
CA VAL A 84 -12.06 -10.50 -2.07
C VAL A 84 -13.11 -10.35 -3.17
N GLU A 85 -14.35 -10.12 -2.79
CA GLU A 85 -15.49 -9.94 -3.70
C GLU A 85 -15.29 -8.69 -4.57
N ASP A 86 -14.94 -7.57 -3.95
CA ASP A 86 -14.69 -6.32 -4.68
C ASP A 86 -13.45 -6.46 -5.58
N PHE A 87 -12.41 -7.08 -5.06
CA PHE A 87 -11.19 -7.36 -5.83
C PHE A 87 -11.50 -8.13 -7.12
N LYS A 88 -12.25 -9.24 -6.99
CA LYS A 88 -12.66 -10.07 -8.13
C LYS A 88 -13.56 -9.33 -9.10
N ARG A 89 -14.51 -8.52 -8.59
CA ARG A 89 -15.45 -7.75 -9.44
C ARG A 89 -14.71 -6.69 -10.25
N VAL A 90 -13.76 -5.97 -9.65
CA VAL A 90 -12.93 -4.98 -10.37
C VAL A 90 -12.10 -5.67 -11.45
N ILE A 91 -11.42 -6.78 -11.13
CA ILE A 91 -10.63 -7.53 -12.11
C ILE A 91 -11.53 -8.02 -13.26
N LYS A 92 -12.68 -8.59 -12.95
CA LYS A 92 -13.62 -9.08 -13.97
C LYS A 92 -14.02 -7.97 -14.94
N GLN A 93 -14.44 -6.81 -14.42
CA GLN A 93 -14.82 -5.66 -15.27
C GLN A 93 -13.65 -5.18 -16.15
N ALA A 94 -12.42 -5.17 -15.62
CA ALA A 94 -11.24 -4.81 -16.39
C ALA A 94 -10.95 -5.81 -17.52
N LYS A 95 -11.05 -7.11 -17.23
CA LYS A 95 -10.84 -8.18 -18.23
C LYS A 95 -11.89 -8.19 -19.33
N GLU A 96 -13.15 -7.88 -19.01
CA GLU A 96 -14.22 -7.73 -20.01
C GLU A 96 -13.95 -6.58 -21.00
N LYS A 97 -13.09 -5.63 -20.65
CA LYS A 97 -12.67 -4.49 -21.45
C LYS A 97 -11.24 -4.62 -21.99
N ASP A 98 -10.59 -5.75 -21.78
CA ASP A 98 -9.17 -6.00 -22.15
C ASP A 98 -8.19 -4.96 -21.57
N VAL A 99 -8.48 -4.46 -20.36
CA VAL A 99 -7.65 -3.49 -19.65
C VAL A 99 -6.74 -4.19 -18.64
N ILE A 100 -5.46 -3.81 -18.63
CA ILE A 100 -4.45 -4.34 -17.70
C ILE A 100 -4.82 -3.96 -16.25
N VAL A 101 -4.69 -4.92 -15.34
CA VAL A 101 -4.90 -4.73 -13.90
C VAL A 101 -3.57 -4.77 -13.16
N ALA A 102 -3.20 -3.66 -12.54
CA ALA A 102 -2.05 -3.53 -11.65
C ALA A 102 -2.49 -3.43 -10.18
N VAL A 103 -1.71 -4.01 -9.28
CA VAL A 103 -2.03 -4.01 -7.85
C VAL A 103 -0.88 -3.44 -7.02
N ASP A 104 -1.19 -2.40 -6.25
CA ASP A 104 -0.36 -1.96 -5.12
C ASP A 104 -0.72 -2.80 -3.88
N ASP A 105 0.12 -3.77 -3.57
CA ASP A 105 -0.05 -4.69 -2.46
C ASP A 105 1.12 -4.58 -1.48
N ALA A 106 1.59 -3.36 -1.23
CA ALA A 106 2.82 -3.08 -0.48
C ALA A 106 2.87 -3.78 0.89
N SER A 107 1.87 -3.58 1.74
CA SER A 107 1.65 -4.34 2.98
C SER A 107 0.58 -5.42 2.82
N GLY A 108 -0.32 -5.22 1.88
CA GLY A 108 -1.50 -6.05 1.64
C GLY A 108 -1.16 -7.51 1.33
N ALA A 109 -0.11 -7.75 0.56
CA ALA A 109 0.37 -9.10 0.26
C ALA A 109 0.61 -9.97 1.52
N ARG A 110 0.84 -9.35 2.68
CA ARG A 110 1.02 -10.04 3.96
C ARG A 110 -0.23 -10.00 4.82
N ILE A 111 -0.83 -8.82 5.04
CA ILE A 111 -2.04 -8.68 5.86
C ILE A 111 -3.19 -9.49 5.28
N ARG A 112 -3.47 -9.35 4.00
CA ARG A 112 -4.58 -10.05 3.33
C ARG A 112 -4.44 -11.57 3.46
N ARG A 113 -3.22 -12.09 3.33
CA ARG A 113 -2.95 -13.54 3.47
C ARG A 113 -2.91 -14.00 4.91
N ALA A 114 -2.13 -13.34 5.78
CA ALA A 114 -1.87 -13.80 7.14
C ALA A 114 -3.09 -13.70 8.06
N ILE A 115 -3.91 -12.65 7.88
CA ILE A 115 -5.05 -12.36 8.76
C ILE A 115 -6.37 -12.81 8.11
N TYR A 116 -6.57 -12.49 6.82
CA TYR A 116 -7.85 -12.68 6.15
C TYR A 116 -7.89 -13.90 5.23
N ASN A 117 -6.79 -14.66 5.14
CA ASN A 117 -6.65 -15.84 4.27
C ASN A 117 -7.08 -15.58 2.80
N GLN A 118 -6.85 -14.36 2.32
CA GLN A 118 -7.17 -14.00 0.95
C GLN A 118 -6.12 -14.55 -0.03
N PRO A 119 -6.48 -14.88 -1.29
CA PRO A 119 -5.52 -15.25 -2.33
C PRO A 119 -4.56 -14.09 -2.67
N THR A 120 -3.45 -14.38 -3.34
CA THR A 120 -2.57 -13.34 -3.88
C THR A 120 -3.28 -12.54 -4.96
N ALA A 121 -2.79 -11.33 -5.27
CA ALA A 121 -3.34 -10.52 -6.35
C ALA A 121 -3.29 -11.25 -7.70
N ILE A 122 -2.21 -11.98 -7.96
CA ILE A 122 -2.03 -12.78 -9.19
C ILE A 122 -3.02 -13.96 -9.23
N ASP A 123 -3.21 -14.69 -8.13
CA ASP A 123 -4.21 -15.76 -8.05
C ASP A 123 -5.65 -15.25 -8.25
N LEU A 124 -5.91 -13.99 -7.92
CA LEU A 124 -7.19 -13.32 -8.18
C LEU A 124 -7.36 -12.88 -9.64
N GLY A 125 -6.30 -12.93 -10.44
CA GLY A 125 -6.32 -12.63 -11.88
C GLY A 125 -5.72 -11.26 -12.26
N ALA A 126 -5.04 -10.57 -11.35
CA ALA A 126 -4.30 -9.36 -11.71
C ALA A 126 -3.13 -9.69 -12.65
N ASP A 127 -2.81 -8.76 -13.56
CA ASP A 127 -1.72 -8.93 -14.52
C ASP A 127 -0.36 -8.67 -13.91
N ILE A 128 -0.32 -7.79 -12.91
CA ILE A 128 0.91 -7.42 -12.19
C ILE A 128 0.58 -6.94 -10.78
N SER A 129 1.45 -7.26 -9.85
CA SER A 129 1.40 -6.77 -8.48
C SER A 129 2.78 -6.31 -8.02
N VAL A 130 2.83 -5.29 -7.16
CA VAL A 130 4.04 -4.87 -6.45
C VAL A 130 3.83 -4.97 -4.94
N THR A 131 4.83 -5.55 -4.25
CA THR A 131 4.85 -5.64 -2.79
C THR A 131 6.15 -5.10 -2.22
N SER A 132 6.12 -4.58 -0.99
CA SER A 132 7.35 -4.15 -0.30
C SER A 132 8.08 -5.33 0.34
N THR A 133 9.36 -5.15 0.67
CA THR A 133 10.17 -6.14 1.38
C THR A 133 10.53 -5.72 2.81
N ASP A 134 10.07 -4.54 3.23
CA ASP A 134 10.30 -3.96 4.57
C ASP A 134 9.03 -3.83 5.43
N LYS A 135 7.84 -3.98 4.83
CA LYS A 135 6.58 -3.88 5.58
C LYS A 135 6.14 -5.24 6.09
N LEU A 136 5.99 -5.37 7.42
CA LEU A 136 5.53 -6.59 8.10
C LEU A 136 6.41 -7.84 7.85
N MET A 137 7.69 -7.62 7.54
CA MET A 137 8.72 -8.64 7.41
C MET A 137 10.11 -8.05 7.65
N GLU A 138 11.09 -8.91 7.92
CA GLU A 138 12.48 -8.51 8.23
C GLU A 138 13.33 -8.38 6.96
N GLY A 139 12.92 -7.55 6.03
CA GLY A 139 13.67 -7.25 4.81
C GLY A 139 14.10 -5.79 4.72
N PRO A 140 15.01 -5.45 3.83
CA PRO A 140 15.35 -4.07 3.54
C PRO A 140 14.22 -3.38 2.78
N ARG A 141 14.20 -2.06 2.80
CA ARG A 141 13.29 -1.29 1.95
C ARG A 141 13.53 -1.61 0.48
N GLY A 142 12.51 -2.15 -0.17
CA GLY A 142 12.56 -2.55 -1.55
C GLY A 142 11.18 -2.92 -2.07
N GLY A 143 11.09 -3.20 -3.37
CA GLY A 143 9.89 -3.67 -4.02
C GLY A 143 10.12 -4.94 -4.81
N LEU A 144 9.16 -5.86 -4.76
CA LEU A 144 9.10 -7.02 -5.64
C LEU A 144 7.86 -6.92 -6.50
N MET A 145 8.04 -6.92 -7.80
CA MET A 145 6.97 -6.98 -8.77
C MET A 145 6.82 -8.42 -9.26
N ALA A 146 5.61 -8.92 -9.35
CA ALA A 146 5.29 -10.23 -9.92
C ALA A 146 4.16 -10.07 -10.93
N GLY A 147 4.26 -10.74 -12.07
CA GLY A 147 3.23 -10.62 -13.11
C GLY A 147 3.58 -11.40 -14.37
N SER A 148 2.79 -11.21 -15.43
CA SER A 148 3.01 -11.86 -16.71
C SER A 148 4.38 -11.49 -17.28
N THR A 149 5.02 -12.46 -17.93
CA THR A 149 6.35 -12.28 -18.56
C THR A 149 6.37 -11.08 -19.50
N GLU A 150 5.33 -10.90 -20.32
CA GLU A 150 5.24 -9.81 -21.29
C GLU A 150 5.22 -8.44 -20.61
N ILE A 151 4.41 -8.27 -19.57
CA ILE A 151 4.27 -7.01 -18.85
C ILE A 151 5.54 -6.70 -18.06
N ILE A 152 6.09 -7.70 -17.36
CA ILE A 152 7.33 -7.53 -16.61
C ILE A 152 8.50 -7.15 -17.53
N ASP A 153 8.59 -7.71 -18.72
CA ASP A 153 9.66 -7.35 -19.67
C ASP A 153 9.53 -5.91 -20.17
N LYS A 154 8.32 -5.42 -20.44
CA LYS A 154 8.07 -4.01 -20.75
C LYS A 154 8.48 -3.09 -19.59
N ILE A 155 8.10 -3.43 -18.36
CA ILE A 155 8.44 -2.64 -17.19
C ILE A 155 9.94 -2.66 -16.91
N LYS A 156 10.61 -3.79 -17.11
CA LYS A 156 12.06 -3.93 -16.94
C LYS A 156 12.85 -2.96 -17.82
N LEU A 157 12.38 -2.69 -19.03
CA LEU A 157 13.02 -1.68 -19.89
C LEU A 157 13.00 -0.30 -19.25
N VAL A 158 11.85 0.10 -18.69
CA VAL A 158 11.70 1.39 -17.98
C VAL A 158 12.55 1.39 -16.70
N VAL A 159 12.51 0.31 -15.91
CA VAL A 159 13.31 0.17 -14.69
C VAL A 159 14.79 0.38 -14.97
N ASN A 160 15.33 -0.25 -16.02
CA ASN A 160 16.73 -0.11 -16.39
C ASN A 160 17.05 1.29 -16.97
N GLN A 161 16.14 1.85 -17.76
CA GLN A 161 16.31 3.18 -18.37
C GLN A 161 16.39 4.30 -17.33
N TYR A 162 15.66 4.16 -16.23
CA TYR A 162 15.57 5.19 -15.18
C TYR A 162 16.36 4.85 -13.91
N GLY A 163 17.12 3.75 -13.89
CA GLY A 163 17.94 3.34 -12.74
C GLY A 163 17.08 2.99 -11.50
N LEU A 164 15.94 2.33 -11.72
CA LEU A 164 14.99 1.97 -10.66
C LEU A 164 15.15 0.52 -10.18
N GLU A 165 16.11 -0.22 -10.71
CA GLU A 165 16.41 -1.60 -10.35
C GLU A 165 16.98 -1.72 -8.94
N ALA A 166 16.68 -2.81 -8.27
CA ALA A 166 17.32 -3.17 -7.02
C ALA A 166 18.77 -3.63 -7.29
N GLN A 167 19.72 -3.07 -6.56
CA GLN A 167 21.12 -3.47 -6.64
C GLN A 167 21.37 -4.80 -5.94
N ALA A 168 22.43 -5.53 -6.32
CA ALA A 168 22.71 -6.87 -5.82
C ALA A 168 22.69 -7.02 -4.28
N PRO A 169 23.28 -6.12 -3.47
CA PRO A 169 23.20 -6.22 -2.02
C PRO A 169 21.76 -6.12 -1.50
N LEU A 170 20.93 -5.27 -2.13
CA LEU A 170 19.52 -5.11 -1.79
C LEU A 170 18.74 -6.40 -2.11
N ILE A 171 18.98 -7.02 -3.26
CA ILE A 171 18.34 -8.28 -3.68
C ILE A 171 18.66 -9.39 -2.67
N VAL A 172 19.93 -9.52 -2.24
CA VAL A 172 20.31 -10.50 -1.22
C VAL A 172 19.56 -10.28 0.09
N GLY A 173 19.44 -9.01 0.53
CA GLY A 173 18.65 -8.65 1.71
C GLY A 173 17.16 -8.99 1.57
N MET A 174 16.56 -8.74 0.39
CA MET A 174 15.18 -9.11 0.08
C MET A 174 14.97 -10.63 0.19
N ILE A 175 15.86 -11.43 -0.41
CA ILE A 175 15.79 -12.89 -0.35
C ILE A 175 15.85 -13.35 1.11
N LYS A 176 16.79 -12.82 1.89
CA LYS A 176 16.90 -13.16 3.33
C LYS A 176 15.66 -12.78 4.12
N GLY A 177 15.05 -11.62 3.83
CA GLY A 177 13.80 -11.22 4.43
C GLY A 177 12.65 -12.18 4.10
N LEU A 178 12.56 -12.65 2.83
CA LEU A 178 11.56 -13.63 2.42
C LEU A 178 11.79 -15.02 3.08
N GLU A 179 13.05 -15.47 3.17
CA GLU A 179 13.38 -16.73 3.87
C GLU A 179 13.02 -16.70 5.35
N LYS A 180 13.04 -15.52 5.98
CA LYS A 180 12.72 -15.30 7.40
C LYS A 180 11.28 -14.87 7.65
N TYR A 181 10.45 -14.84 6.61
CA TYR A 181 9.07 -14.39 6.77
C TYR A 181 8.23 -15.43 7.53
N TYR A 182 7.63 -14.99 8.63
CA TYR A 182 6.74 -15.79 9.48
C TYR A 182 5.38 -15.10 9.59
N PRO A 183 4.34 -15.60 8.92
CA PRO A 183 2.99 -15.03 9.00
C PRO A 183 2.42 -15.05 10.42
N GLU A 184 2.87 -15.98 11.27
CA GLU A 184 2.45 -16.14 12.66
C GLU A 184 2.70 -14.87 13.49
N ARG A 185 3.78 -14.13 13.22
CA ARG A 185 4.04 -12.84 13.90
C ARG A 185 2.96 -11.80 13.63
N ILE A 186 2.42 -11.78 12.40
CA ILE A 186 1.33 -10.87 12.04
C ILE A 186 0.04 -11.32 12.70
N GLN A 187 -0.22 -12.63 12.74
CA GLN A 187 -1.39 -13.21 13.41
C GLN A 187 -1.35 -12.98 14.92
N GLU A 188 -0.16 -13.05 15.54
CA GLU A 188 0.03 -12.74 16.95
C GLU A 188 -0.24 -11.26 17.23
N ALA A 189 0.32 -10.34 16.44
CA ALA A 189 0.05 -8.91 16.55
C ALA A 189 -1.45 -8.60 16.41
N PHE A 190 -2.14 -9.30 15.49
CA PHE A 190 -3.60 -9.18 15.33
C PHE A 190 -4.36 -9.59 16.60
N LYS A 191 -3.93 -10.64 17.30
CA LYS A 191 -4.54 -11.07 18.57
C LYS A 191 -4.23 -10.13 19.72
N GLN A 192 -2.96 -9.69 19.82
CA GLN A 192 -2.50 -8.84 20.92
C GLN A 192 -3.08 -7.41 20.86
N LYS A 193 -3.42 -6.92 19.67
CA LYS A 193 -3.98 -5.57 19.54
C LYS A 193 -5.25 -5.36 20.36
N ASP A 194 -6.11 -6.36 20.43
CA ASP A 194 -7.39 -6.25 21.15
C ASP A 194 -7.17 -6.08 22.66
N GLU A 195 -6.20 -6.79 23.24
CA GLU A 195 -5.83 -6.64 24.65
C GLU A 195 -5.24 -5.24 24.93
N LEU A 196 -4.38 -4.75 24.03
CA LEU A 196 -3.80 -3.42 24.16
C LEU A 196 -4.86 -2.33 23.98
N TYR A 197 -5.78 -2.52 23.03
CA TYR A 197 -6.88 -1.59 22.80
C TYR A 197 -7.76 -1.43 24.04
N GLN A 198 -8.13 -2.52 24.72
CA GLN A 198 -8.88 -2.45 25.98
C GLN A 198 -8.12 -1.65 27.04
N LYS A 199 -6.81 -1.87 27.19
CA LYS A 199 -5.99 -1.09 28.13
C LYS A 199 -5.94 0.41 27.81
N LEU A 200 -6.07 0.78 26.52
CA LEU A 200 -6.15 2.20 26.11
C LEU A 200 -7.53 2.78 26.44
N LEU A 201 -8.60 2.03 26.19
CA LEU A 201 -9.95 2.43 26.58
C LEU A 201 -10.08 2.66 28.09
N ASP A 202 -9.50 1.80 28.90
CA ASP A 202 -9.45 1.95 30.39
C ASP A 202 -8.75 3.26 30.81
N LYS A 203 -7.83 3.76 29.97
CA LYS A 203 -7.16 5.05 30.15
C LYS A 203 -7.89 6.21 29.47
N GLN A 204 -9.12 6.01 29.01
CA GLN A 204 -9.93 6.99 28.26
C GLN A 204 -9.28 7.46 26.96
N LEU A 205 -8.47 6.62 26.35
CA LEU A 205 -7.92 6.79 25.00
C LEU A 205 -8.71 5.91 24.03
N ASN A 206 -9.18 6.46 22.92
CA ASN A 206 -10.01 5.75 21.94
C ASN A 206 -9.43 5.88 20.52
N PRO A 207 -8.29 5.23 20.24
CA PRO A 207 -7.68 5.29 18.91
C PRO A 207 -8.49 4.49 17.87
N GLN A 208 -8.27 4.80 16.60
CA GLN A 208 -8.75 3.99 15.50
C GLN A 208 -7.98 2.66 15.46
N THR A 209 -8.68 1.53 15.33
CA THR A 209 -8.04 0.22 15.19
C THR A 209 -7.59 -0.05 13.75
N THR A 210 -6.46 -0.74 13.61
CA THR A 210 -5.98 -1.32 12.35
C THR A 210 -5.87 -2.85 12.48
N PRO A 211 -5.63 -3.63 11.43
CA PRO A 211 -5.49 -5.08 11.55
C PRO A 211 -4.41 -5.55 12.54
N THR A 212 -3.31 -4.82 12.68
CA THR A 212 -2.17 -5.21 13.52
C THR A 212 -1.87 -4.25 14.66
N GLY A 213 -2.73 -3.24 14.88
CA GLY A 213 -2.49 -2.24 15.91
C GLY A 213 -3.62 -1.21 16.01
N PHE A 214 -3.24 -0.01 16.34
CA PHE A 214 -4.15 1.14 16.44
C PHE A 214 -3.39 2.41 16.01
N MET A 215 -4.16 3.44 15.69
CA MET A 215 -3.66 4.71 15.19
C MET A 215 -4.40 5.86 15.87
N PHE A 216 -3.67 6.87 16.25
CA PHE A 216 -4.23 8.17 16.65
C PHE A 216 -4.13 9.13 15.48
N LYS A 217 -5.22 9.81 15.17
CA LYS A 217 -5.20 10.91 14.21
C LYS A 217 -4.63 12.17 14.83
N GLU A 218 -4.17 13.06 14.01
CA GLU A 218 -3.56 14.33 14.42
C GLU A 218 -4.49 15.13 15.34
N GLU A 219 -5.79 15.18 15.02
CA GLU A 219 -6.80 15.87 15.81
C GLU A 219 -7.03 15.20 17.20
N GLU A 220 -6.94 13.88 17.25
CA GLU A 220 -7.07 13.12 18.51
C GLU A 220 -5.86 13.38 19.43
N ILE A 221 -4.66 13.46 18.85
CA ILE A 221 -3.43 13.80 19.59
C ILE A 221 -3.53 15.22 20.13
N LYS A 222 -3.95 16.19 19.31
CA LYS A 222 -4.16 17.58 19.73
C LYS A 222 -5.16 17.66 20.88
N ALA A 223 -6.33 17.03 20.74
CA ALA A 223 -7.36 17.03 21.78
C ALA A 223 -6.86 16.43 23.11
N GLU A 224 -6.07 15.35 23.07
CA GLU A 224 -5.52 14.73 24.27
C GLU A 224 -4.45 15.60 24.94
N VAL A 225 -3.61 16.29 24.16
CA VAL A 225 -2.61 17.24 24.64
C VAL A 225 -3.28 18.43 25.34
N GLU A 226 -4.33 19.00 24.73
CA GLU A 226 -5.12 20.11 25.30
C GLU A 226 -5.85 19.67 26.59
N LYS A 227 -6.48 18.50 26.59
CA LYS A 227 -7.14 17.90 27.78
C LYS A 227 -6.17 17.76 28.96
N ARG A 228 -4.90 17.53 28.71
CA ARG A 228 -3.85 17.44 29.73
C ARG A 228 -3.30 18.81 30.17
N GLY A 229 -3.89 19.90 29.69
CA GLY A 229 -3.62 21.28 30.13
C GLY A 229 -2.58 22.02 29.30
N ALA A 230 -2.08 21.46 28.22
CA ALA A 230 -1.23 22.21 27.31
C ALA A 230 -2.07 23.24 26.53
N LYS A 231 -1.58 24.47 26.47
CA LYS A 231 -2.15 25.52 25.61
C LYS A 231 -1.32 25.57 24.34
N VAL A 232 -1.85 25.05 23.26
CA VAL A 232 -1.11 24.90 22.00
C VAL A 232 -1.86 25.61 20.89
N ASP A 233 -1.27 26.69 20.37
CA ASP A 233 -1.79 27.45 19.22
C ASP A 233 -1.02 27.01 17.96
N MET A 234 -1.22 25.75 17.58
CA MET A 234 -0.61 25.13 16.40
C MET A 234 -1.61 24.19 15.72
N ASP A 235 -1.40 23.92 14.44
CA ASP A 235 -2.20 22.96 13.67
C ASP A 235 -1.97 21.53 14.18
N ALA A 236 -2.95 20.66 14.03
CA ALA A 236 -2.92 19.31 14.58
C ALA A 236 -1.79 18.46 14.02
N ASP A 237 -1.47 18.60 12.73
CA ASP A 237 -0.36 17.91 12.06
C ASP A 237 1.01 18.32 12.63
N VAL A 238 1.19 19.59 12.96
CA VAL A 238 2.42 20.09 13.60
C VAL A 238 2.55 19.51 15.02
N ILE A 239 1.46 19.50 15.80
CA ILE A 239 1.43 18.92 17.14
C ILE A 239 1.75 17.41 17.08
N ALA A 240 1.13 16.67 16.17
CA ALA A 240 1.38 15.25 15.99
C ALA A 240 2.84 14.96 15.59
N THR A 241 3.42 15.79 14.72
CA THR A 241 4.83 15.69 14.34
C THR A 241 5.76 15.91 15.54
N VAL A 242 5.54 16.98 16.31
CA VAL A 242 6.34 17.26 17.52
C VAL A 242 6.19 16.14 18.54
N TYR A 243 4.97 15.64 18.74
CA TYR A 243 4.70 14.53 19.64
C TYR A 243 5.44 13.25 19.22
N SER A 244 5.43 12.92 17.92
CA SER A 244 6.19 11.80 17.36
C SER A 244 7.72 11.95 17.61
N MET A 245 8.26 13.15 17.40
CA MET A 245 9.68 13.43 17.69
C MET A 245 10.00 13.24 19.17
N LEU A 246 9.14 13.70 20.08
CA LEU A 246 9.30 13.52 21.52
C LEU A 246 9.22 12.04 21.94
N LEU A 247 8.39 11.24 21.29
CA LEU A 247 8.33 9.79 21.51
C LEU A 247 9.63 9.09 21.11
N ILE A 248 10.22 9.50 19.99
CA ILE A 248 11.53 8.98 19.55
C ILE A 248 12.61 9.36 20.57
N ASP A 249 12.71 10.63 20.90
CA ASP A 249 13.80 11.16 21.75
C ASP A 249 13.75 10.64 23.18
N ASN A 250 12.56 10.49 23.78
CA ASN A 250 12.42 10.14 25.18
C ASN A 250 12.17 8.64 25.42
N TYR A 251 11.61 7.93 24.44
CA TYR A 251 11.13 6.57 24.64
C TYR A 251 11.61 5.59 23.57
N ASN A 252 12.35 6.03 22.54
CA ASN A 252 12.73 5.24 21.36
C ASN A 252 11.53 4.61 20.63
N ILE A 253 10.38 5.30 20.66
CA ILE A 253 9.16 4.87 19.95
C ILE A 253 9.11 5.60 18.61
N ILE A 254 9.13 4.82 17.53
CA ILE A 254 8.96 5.31 16.15
C ILE A 254 7.47 5.19 15.80
N THR A 255 6.86 6.26 15.31
CA THR A 255 5.45 6.34 14.91
C THR A 255 5.30 6.64 13.42
#